data_09a14a24de060abfecf8c68463e28b4d
#
_entry.id   09a14a24de060abfecf8c68463e28b4d
#
_cell.length_a   1.000
_cell.length_b   1.000
_cell.length_c   1.000
_cell.angle_alpha   90.00
_cell.angle_beta   90.00
_cell.angle_gamma   90.00
#
_symmetry.space_group_name_H-M   'P 1'
#
loop_
_entity.id
_entity.type
_entity.pdbx_description
1 polymer ?
#
loop_
_entity_poly.entity_id
_entity_poly.type
_entity_poly.pdbx_seq_one_letter_code
_entity_poly.pdbx_strand_id
1 'polypeptide(L)'
;MIDYLSHLESGNVNMMDPLVVVSKIQKMMRDNLQRVGDAMISGGVDNMEKYQYMLGQARTYQYILQEISNLLEEKEQKNEHGKVIDINEGSSKT
;
A
#
# COMPACT_ATOMS: atom_id res chain seq x y z
N MET A 1 18.86 -5.94 11.41
CA MET A 1 18.40 -5.72 10.05
C MET A 1 18.92 -6.77 9.09
N ILE A 2 20.24 -6.94 9.07
CA ILE A 2 20.82 -7.96 8.19
C ILE A 2 20.37 -9.35 8.62
N ASP A 3 20.32 -9.56 9.93
CA ASP A 3 19.86 -10.85 10.42
C ASP A 3 18.44 -11.15 10.00
N TYR A 4 17.63 -10.12 9.97
CA TYR A 4 16.26 -10.29 9.55
C TYR A 4 16.17 -10.74 8.10
N LEU A 5 16.96 -10.11 7.26
CA LEU A 5 16.97 -10.46 5.84
C LEU A 5 17.53 -11.87 5.63
N SER A 6 18.57 -12.21 6.36
CA SER A 6 19.11 -13.56 6.29
C SER A 6 18.07 -14.59 6.67
N HIS A 7 17.33 -14.26 7.71
CA HIS A 7 16.30 -15.16 8.19
C HIS A 7 15.25 -15.38 7.12
N LEU A 8 14.86 -14.33 6.43
CA LEU A 8 13.90 -14.45 5.35
C LEU A 8 14.44 -15.30 4.21
N GLU A 9 15.70 -15.11 3.89
CA GLU A 9 16.30 -15.85 2.80
C GLU A 9 16.45 -17.33 3.12
N SER A 10 16.59 -17.63 4.38
CA SER A 10 16.89 -19.02 4.75
C SER A 10 15.66 -19.90 4.80
N GLY A 11 14.51 -19.38 4.39
CA GLY A 11 13.38 -20.27 4.30
C GLY A 11 12.05 -19.66 4.64
N ASN A 12 12.05 -18.70 5.52
CA ASN A 12 10.79 -18.11 5.94
C ASN A 12 10.12 -17.33 4.82
N VAL A 13 10.89 -16.94 3.85
CA VAL A 13 10.33 -16.22 2.72
C VAL A 13 9.33 -17.08 1.96
N ASN A 14 9.54 -18.39 1.99
CA ASN A 14 8.62 -19.30 1.32
C ASN A 14 7.30 -19.41 2.04
N MET A 15 7.29 -19.11 3.33
CA MET A 15 6.07 -19.19 4.11
C MET A 15 5.36 -17.85 4.20
N MET A 16 5.95 -16.81 3.63
CA MET A 16 5.40 -15.49 3.70
C MET A 16 4.72 -15.17 2.37
N ASP A 17 3.41 -15.18 2.41
CA ASP A 17 2.61 -14.80 1.25
C ASP A 17 2.89 -13.33 0.92
N PRO A 18 3.24 -13.02 -0.32
CA PRO A 18 3.45 -11.62 -0.69
C PRO A 18 2.27 -10.73 -0.37
N LEU A 19 1.07 -11.25 -0.48
CA LEU A 19 -0.11 -10.45 -0.15
C LEU A 19 -0.18 -10.13 1.33
N VAL A 20 0.32 -11.04 2.16
CA VAL A 20 0.39 -10.77 3.60
C VAL A 20 1.37 -9.63 3.86
N VAL A 21 2.50 -9.65 3.18
CA VAL A 21 3.49 -8.59 3.33
C VAL A 21 2.91 -7.25 2.91
N VAL A 22 2.25 -7.24 1.77
CA VAL A 22 1.62 -6.01 1.27
C VAL A 22 0.58 -5.51 2.26
N SER A 23 -0.20 -6.42 2.79
CA SER A 23 -1.24 -6.07 3.76
C SER A 23 -0.64 -5.44 5.01
N LYS A 24 0.49 -5.95 5.46
CA LYS A 24 1.15 -5.37 6.62
C LYS A 24 1.71 -4.00 6.33
N ILE A 25 2.23 -3.81 5.12
CA ILE A 25 2.72 -2.50 4.73
C ILE A 25 1.57 -1.50 4.68
N GLN A 26 0.44 -1.93 4.13
CA GLN A 26 -0.73 -1.06 4.10
C GLN A 26 -1.16 -0.64 5.50
N LYS A 27 -1.16 -1.61 6.42
CA LYS A 27 -1.53 -1.29 7.79
C LYS A 27 -0.56 -0.30 8.40
N MET A 28 0.72 -0.50 8.15
CA MET A 28 1.73 0.42 8.68
C MET A 28 1.54 1.82 8.13
N MET A 29 1.24 1.91 6.84
CA MET A 29 1.01 3.21 6.23
C MET A 29 -0.23 3.89 6.81
N ARG A 30 -1.30 3.12 6.99
CA ARG A 30 -2.52 3.67 7.58
C ARG A 30 -2.29 4.14 9.01
N ASP A 31 -1.53 3.35 9.77
CA ASP A 31 -1.23 3.73 11.14
C ASP A 31 -0.41 5.01 11.19
N ASN A 32 0.54 5.14 10.29
CA ASN A 32 1.35 6.35 10.22
C ASN A 32 0.52 7.54 9.80
N LEU A 33 -0.35 7.34 8.83
CA LEU A 33 -1.22 8.42 8.38
C LEU A 33 -2.12 8.90 9.52
N GLN A 34 -2.65 7.96 10.27
CA GLN A 34 -3.51 8.32 11.40
C GLN A 34 -2.73 9.07 12.47
N ARG A 35 -1.51 8.64 12.74
CA ARG A 35 -0.68 9.31 13.73
C ARG A 35 -0.39 10.75 13.33
N VAL A 36 -0.07 10.96 12.07
CA VAL A 36 0.17 12.30 11.59
C VAL A 36 -1.11 13.14 11.67
N GLY A 37 -2.22 12.56 11.24
CA GLY A 37 -3.49 13.27 11.29
C GLY A 37 -3.87 13.63 12.70
N ASP A 38 -3.69 12.71 13.63
CA ASP A 38 -4.00 12.97 15.04
C ASP A 38 -3.12 14.10 15.58
N ALA A 39 -1.85 14.10 15.21
CA ALA A 39 -0.94 15.14 15.65
C ALA A 39 -1.36 16.50 15.12
N MET A 40 -1.83 16.54 13.89
CA MET A 40 -2.27 17.79 13.28
C MET A 40 -3.54 18.32 13.98
N ILE A 41 -4.41 17.42 14.36
CA ILE A 41 -5.66 17.82 14.98
C ILE A 41 -5.47 18.22 16.45
N SER A 42 -4.58 17.52 17.14
CA SER A 42 -4.43 17.70 18.57
C SER A 42 -3.67 18.95 18.96
N GLY A 43 -3.27 19.76 17.99
CA GLY A 43 -2.59 20.99 18.33
C GLY A 43 -1.09 20.90 18.41
N GLY A 44 -0.53 19.76 17.97
CA GLY A 44 0.92 19.63 17.92
C GLY A 44 1.54 20.48 16.82
N VAL A 45 0.71 21.12 16.02
CA VAL A 45 1.16 21.95 14.92
C VAL A 45 0.93 23.40 15.28
N ASP A 46 2.03 24.11 15.49
CA ASP A 46 1.92 25.47 15.96
C ASP A 46 2.50 26.50 14.99
N ASN A 47 2.91 26.07 13.82
CA ASN A 47 3.36 27.02 12.81
C ASN A 47 3.15 26.41 11.44
N MET A 48 3.26 27.28 10.43
CA MET A 48 2.96 26.88 9.05
C MET A 48 3.97 25.87 8.52
N GLU A 49 5.23 26.04 8.89
CA GLU A 49 6.25 25.12 8.39
C GLU A 49 5.98 23.71 8.88
N LYS A 50 5.67 23.59 10.14
CA LYS A 50 5.37 22.27 10.70
C LYS A 50 4.11 21.69 10.06
N TYR A 51 3.12 22.54 9.84
CA TYR A 51 1.90 22.12 9.20
C TYR A 51 2.17 21.59 7.81
N GLN A 52 2.97 22.33 7.03
CA GLN A 52 3.28 21.92 5.66
C GLN A 52 4.05 20.60 5.65
N TYR A 53 4.97 20.46 6.59
CA TYR A 53 5.74 19.24 6.67
C TYR A 53 4.84 18.04 6.96
N MET A 54 3.96 18.18 7.92
CA MET A 54 3.08 17.08 8.29
C MET A 54 2.06 16.79 7.21
N LEU A 55 1.59 17.83 6.56
CA LEU A 55 0.68 17.65 5.43
C LEU A 55 1.35 16.86 4.32
N GLY A 56 2.62 17.16 4.05
CA GLY A 56 3.38 16.43 3.06
C GLY A 56 3.52 14.96 3.42
N GLN A 57 3.78 14.69 4.69
CA GLN A 57 3.85 13.31 5.14
C GLN A 57 2.52 12.59 4.93
N ALA A 58 1.43 13.24 5.33
CA ALA A 58 0.11 12.64 5.18
C ALA A 58 -0.19 12.33 3.73
N ARG A 59 0.11 13.26 2.85
CA ARG A 59 -0.14 13.06 1.43
C ARG A 59 0.70 11.93 0.86
N THR A 60 1.93 11.80 1.34
CA THR A 60 2.79 10.72 0.88
C THR A 60 2.21 9.37 1.29
N TYR A 61 1.78 9.24 2.53
CA TYR A 61 1.18 7.99 2.96
C TYR A 61 -0.08 7.68 2.18
N GLN A 62 -0.89 8.69 1.91
CA GLN A 62 -2.10 8.50 1.13
C GLN A 62 -1.78 8.06 -0.29
N TYR A 63 -0.76 8.67 -0.86
CA TYR A 63 -0.36 8.33 -2.21
C TYR A 63 0.11 6.87 -2.28
N ILE A 64 0.94 6.47 -1.33
CA ILE A 64 1.44 5.09 -1.32
C ILE A 64 0.30 4.11 -1.15
N LEU A 65 -0.62 4.40 -0.24
CA LEU A 65 -1.77 3.54 -0.04
C LEU A 65 -2.60 3.41 -1.30
N GLN A 66 -2.79 4.52 -2.00
CA GLN A 66 -3.56 4.50 -3.23
C GLN A 66 -2.86 3.68 -4.29
N GLU A 67 -1.54 3.83 -4.39
CA GLU A 67 -0.79 3.08 -5.39
C GLU A 67 -0.82 1.59 -5.12
N ILE A 68 -0.73 1.23 -3.86
CA ILE A 68 -0.81 -0.19 -3.50
C ILE A 68 -2.18 -0.74 -3.88
N SER A 69 -3.22 0.01 -3.57
CA SER A 69 -4.58 -0.41 -3.94
C SER A 69 -4.71 -0.57 -5.45
N ASN A 70 -4.15 0.37 -6.19
CA ASN A 70 -4.21 0.30 -7.64
C ASN A 70 -3.51 -0.94 -8.17
N LEU A 71 -2.35 -1.23 -7.59
CA LEU A 71 -1.59 -2.39 -8.03
C LEU A 71 -2.32 -3.69 -7.72
N LEU A 72 -2.93 -3.76 -6.56
CA LEU A 72 -3.70 -4.95 -6.19
C LEU A 72 -4.90 -5.11 -7.07
N GLU A 73 -5.57 -4.02 -7.37
CA GLU A 73 -6.73 -4.06 -8.24
C GLU A 73 -6.34 -4.46 -9.64
N GLU A 74 -5.22 -3.94 -10.10
CA GLU A 74 -4.71 -4.30 -11.42
C GLU A 74 -4.42 -5.78 -11.50
N LYS A 75 -3.82 -6.33 -10.47
CA LYS A 75 -3.51 -7.73 -10.43
C LYS A 75 -4.78 -8.57 -10.45
N GLU A 76 -5.77 -8.15 -9.73
CA GLU A 76 -7.05 -8.85 -9.72
C GLU A 76 -7.71 -8.81 -11.08
N GLN A 77 -7.68 -7.65 -11.70
CA GLN A 77 -8.27 -7.51 -13.02
C GLN A 77 -7.55 -8.38 -14.03
N LYS A 78 -6.26 -8.46 -13.91
CA LYS A 78 -5.48 -9.30 -14.79
C LYS A 78 -5.86 -10.77 -14.65
N ASN A 79 -6.02 -11.21 -13.42
CA ASN A 79 -6.43 -12.57 -13.16
C ASN A 79 -7.82 -12.85 -13.71
N GLU A 80 -8.72 -11.92 -13.51
CA GLU A 80 -10.05 -12.04 -14.03
C GLU A 80 -10.04 -12.01 -15.54
N HIS A 81 -9.25 -11.13 -16.08
CA HIS A 81 -9.10 -11.03 -17.53
C HIS A 81 -8.58 -12.34 -18.09
N GLY A 82 -7.66 -12.96 -17.39
CA GLY A 82 -7.13 -14.23 -17.82
C GLY A 82 -8.20 -15.29 -17.90
N LYS A 83 -9.21 -15.18 -17.06
CA LYS A 83 -10.31 -16.14 -17.08
C LYS A 83 -11.36 -15.79 -18.08
N VAL A 84 -11.68 -14.52 -18.19
CA VAL A 84 -12.83 -14.06 -18.94
C VAL A 84 -12.45 -13.57 -20.32
N ILE A 85 -11.18 -13.42 -20.57
CA ILE A 85 -10.74 -12.78 -21.78
C ILE A 85 -11.24 -13.48 -23.01
N ASP A 86 -11.34 -14.79 -22.96
CA ASP A 86 -11.81 -15.53 -24.11
C ASP A 86 -13.22 -15.12 -24.47
N ILE A 87 -14.03 -14.97 -23.47
CA ILE A 87 -15.43 -14.61 -23.71
C ILE A 87 -15.52 -13.14 -24.10
N ASN A 88 -14.83 -12.32 -23.37
CA ASN A 88 -14.93 -10.90 -23.62
C ASN A 88 -14.29 -10.47 -24.92
N GLU A 89 -13.28 -11.18 -25.30
CA GLU A 89 -12.67 -10.84 -26.56
C GLU A 89 -13.63 -11.01 -27.70
N GLY A 90 -14.44 -12.02 -27.60
CA GLY A 90 -15.42 -12.24 -28.62
C GLY A 90 -16.47 -11.14 -28.63
N SER A 91 -16.86 -10.67 -27.49
CA SER A 91 -17.98 -9.73 -27.42
C SER A 91 -17.53 -8.30 -27.25
N SER A 92 -16.53 -8.06 -26.44
CA SER A 92 -16.17 -6.70 -26.14
C SER A 92 -15.47 -6.03 -27.30
N LYS A 93 -14.94 -6.79 -28.18
CA LYS A 93 -14.33 -6.20 -29.36
C LYS A 93 -15.35 -5.63 -30.32
N THR A 94 -16.52 -6.03 -30.16
CA THR A 94 -17.59 -5.53 -31.03
C THR A 94 -18.08 -4.16 -30.60
#